data_dc01967079afc05bcdde1ad7a3af37c5
#
_entry.id   dc01967079afc05bcdde1ad7a3af37c5
#
_cell.length_a   1.000
_cell.length_b   1.000
_cell.length_c   1.000
_cell.angle_alpha   90.00
_cell.angle_beta   90.00
_cell.angle_gamma   90.00
#
_symmetry.space_group_name_H-M   'P 1'
#
loop_
_entity.id
_entity.type
_entity.pdbx_description
1 polymer ?
#
loop_
_entity_poly.entity_id
_entity_poly.type
_entity_poly.pdbx_seq_one_letter_code
_entity_poly.pdbx_strand_id
1 'polypeptide(L)'
;MNIVNRVTIRQLILNRKRTLVTIIGVIISAAMVTAVATLAASFMDLFRRQVIAENGEWHVLYRNVNEEQVRAIKNDKLTKNAILSRDVGYSILEGSQNKNRPYIFIKAYDKEGLKNYPIELKEGRFPERSDEIVISEAILSNAKVEYKIGDVLKLEIGQRYPRLENYGPGPLDQTWSLITDENGVQEYLTSEYSKEYTIVGI
;
A
#
# COMPACT_ATOMS: atom_id res chain seq x y z
N MET A 1 33.87 -54.75 -5.87
CA MET A 1 34.37 -53.38 -6.11
C MET A 1 35.20 -53.42 -7.39
N ASN A 2 34.77 -52.65 -8.40
CA ASN A 2 35.38 -52.67 -9.74
C ASN A 2 36.86 -52.21 -9.66
N ILE A 3 37.75 -52.79 -10.46
CA ILE A 3 39.21 -52.49 -10.50
C ILE A 3 39.45 -50.97 -10.69
N VAL A 4 38.61 -50.30 -11.51
CA VAL A 4 38.68 -48.86 -11.75
C VAL A 4 38.48 -48.07 -10.45
N ASN A 5 37.48 -48.40 -9.63
CA ASN A 5 37.22 -47.72 -8.35
C ASN A 5 38.40 -47.90 -7.37
N ARG A 6 39.06 -49.05 -7.39
CA ARG A 6 40.20 -49.32 -6.52
C ARG A 6 41.44 -48.49 -6.90
N VAL A 7 41.70 -48.35 -8.21
CA VAL A 7 42.77 -47.49 -8.73
C VAL A 7 42.52 -46.02 -8.45
N THR A 8 41.27 -45.55 -8.66
CA THR A 8 40.87 -44.16 -8.41
C THR A 8 41.03 -43.78 -6.94
N ILE A 9 40.54 -44.63 -6.01
CA ILE A 9 40.70 -44.38 -4.56
C ILE A 9 42.19 -44.34 -4.18
N ARG A 10 43.01 -45.27 -4.72
CA ARG A 10 44.46 -45.26 -4.45
C ARG A 10 45.16 -44.01 -4.97
N GLN A 11 44.79 -43.49 -6.14
CA GLN A 11 45.32 -42.22 -6.67
C GLN A 11 44.90 -41.03 -5.84
N LEU A 12 43.63 -40.96 -5.38
CA LEU A 12 43.16 -39.91 -4.48
C LEU A 12 43.95 -39.90 -3.17
N ILE A 13 44.23 -41.06 -2.60
CA ILE A 13 45.00 -41.18 -1.34
C ILE A 13 46.46 -40.79 -1.54
N LEU A 14 47.08 -41.16 -2.63
CA LEU A 14 48.49 -40.85 -2.94
C LEU A 14 48.68 -39.33 -3.19
N ASN A 15 47.67 -38.67 -3.77
CA ASN A 15 47.72 -37.22 -4.06
C ASN A 15 46.83 -36.40 -3.07
N ARG A 16 46.93 -36.68 -1.77
CA ARG A 16 46.04 -36.08 -0.72
C ARG A 16 45.92 -34.57 -0.80
N LYS A 17 47.03 -33.83 -0.98
CA LYS A 17 47.03 -32.36 -1.03
C LYS A 17 46.20 -31.84 -2.21
N ARG A 18 46.39 -32.41 -3.39
CA ARG A 18 45.65 -32.04 -4.61
C ARG A 18 44.17 -32.38 -4.49
N THR A 19 43.85 -33.56 -3.98
CA THR A 19 42.48 -34.03 -3.74
C THR A 19 41.77 -33.12 -2.74
N LEU A 20 42.43 -32.73 -1.66
CA LEU A 20 41.86 -31.85 -0.64
C LEU A 20 41.54 -30.48 -1.23
N VAL A 21 42.44 -29.89 -2.01
CA VAL A 21 42.20 -28.58 -2.68
C VAL A 21 41.01 -28.67 -3.63
N THR A 22 40.91 -29.76 -4.40
CA THR A 22 39.75 -29.95 -5.30
C THR A 22 38.45 -30.08 -4.54
N ILE A 23 38.42 -30.86 -3.46
CA ILE A 23 37.22 -31.01 -2.61
C ILE A 23 36.80 -29.66 -1.99
N ILE A 24 37.74 -28.91 -1.43
CA ILE A 24 37.48 -27.57 -0.88
C ILE A 24 36.92 -26.64 -1.97
N GLY A 25 37.51 -26.68 -3.17
CA GLY A 25 37.03 -25.88 -4.29
C GLY A 25 35.58 -26.20 -4.67
N VAL A 26 35.22 -27.46 -4.74
CA VAL A 26 33.83 -27.87 -5.00
C VAL A 26 32.88 -27.46 -3.88
N ILE A 27 33.30 -27.65 -2.62
CA ILE A 27 32.47 -27.25 -1.45
C ILE A 27 32.21 -25.72 -1.48
N ILE A 28 33.26 -24.93 -1.69
CA ILE A 28 33.13 -23.48 -1.74
C ILE A 28 32.22 -23.06 -2.91
N SER A 29 32.41 -23.63 -4.08
CA SER A 29 31.57 -23.32 -5.26
C SER A 29 30.10 -23.67 -5.01
N ALA A 30 29.82 -24.85 -4.48
CA ALA A 30 28.47 -25.29 -4.15
C ALA A 30 27.85 -24.36 -3.05
N ALA A 31 28.62 -24.03 -2.02
CA ALA A 31 28.18 -23.13 -0.95
C ALA A 31 27.87 -21.72 -1.49
N MET A 32 28.68 -21.18 -2.39
CA MET A 32 28.44 -19.87 -3.00
C MET A 32 27.15 -19.87 -3.84
N VAL A 33 26.96 -20.88 -4.69
CA VAL A 33 25.73 -20.97 -5.51
C VAL A 33 24.49 -21.07 -4.61
N THR A 34 24.55 -21.91 -3.58
CA THR A 34 23.44 -22.07 -2.64
C THR A 34 23.17 -20.78 -1.88
N ALA A 35 24.20 -20.11 -1.39
CA ALA A 35 24.07 -18.84 -0.67
C ALA A 35 23.42 -17.77 -1.54
N VAL A 36 23.87 -17.60 -2.77
CA VAL A 36 23.29 -16.60 -3.70
C VAL A 36 21.84 -16.92 -4.02
N ALA A 37 21.52 -18.19 -4.31
CA ALA A 37 20.15 -18.62 -4.60
C ALA A 37 19.20 -18.40 -3.40
N THR A 38 19.66 -18.75 -2.20
CA THR A 38 18.88 -18.55 -0.96
C THR A 38 18.66 -17.06 -0.68
N LEU A 39 19.71 -16.25 -0.87
CA LEU A 39 19.63 -14.81 -0.64
C LEU A 39 18.66 -14.15 -1.62
N ALA A 40 18.71 -14.53 -2.90
CA ALA A 40 17.76 -14.04 -3.90
C ALA A 40 16.31 -14.43 -3.58
N ALA A 41 16.07 -15.69 -3.20
CA ALA A 41 14.73 -16.16 -2.82
C ALA A 41 14.21 -15.44 -1.57
N SER A 42 15.05 -15.25 -0.56
CA SER A 42 14.69 -14.53 0.68
C SER A 42 14.39 -13.07 0.41
N PHE A 43 15.16 -12.42 -0.46
CA PHE A 43 14.92 -11.03 -0.84
C PHE A 43 13.59 -10.86 -1.58
N MET A 44 13.29 -11.75 -2.53
CA MET A 44 12.01 -11.72 -3.25
C MET A 44 10.81 -11.95 -2.32
N ASP A 45 10.93 -12.85 -1.35
CA ASP A 45 9.86 -13.10 -0.36
C ASP A 45 9.67 -11.89 0.57
N LEU A 46 10.76 -11.28 1.05
CA LEU A 46 10.72 -10.06 1.84
C LEU A 46 10.03 -8.92 1.08
N PHE A 47 10.44 -8.70 -0.18
CA PHE A 47 9.88 -7.64 -1.02
C PHE A 47 8.38 -7.85 -1.27
N ARG A 48 7.97 -9.09 -1.55
CA ARG A 48 6.56 -9.45 -1.71
C ARG A 48 5.76 -9.15 -0.44
N ARG A 49 6.25 -9.55 0.73
CA ARG A 49 5.59 -9.29 2.01
C ARG A 49 5.46 -7.80 2.30
N GLN A 50 6.50 -7.04 2.02
CA GLN A 50 6.47 -5.58 2.19
C GLN A 50 5.41 -4.94 1.30
N VAL A 51 5.35 -5.29 0.01
CA VAL A 51 4.36 -4.76 -0.92
C VAL A 51 2.94 -5.10 -0.46
N ILE A 52 2.70 -6.34 0.00
CA ILE A 52 1.40 -6.76 0.53
C ILE A 52 1.04 -5.99 1.80
N ALA A 53 1.99 -5.80 2.70
CA ALA A 53 1.76 -5.06 3.95
C ALA A 53 1.43 -3.57 3.72
N GLU A 54 2.05 -2.96 2.72
CA GLU A 54 1.86 -1.53 2.41
C GLU A 54 0.63 -1.27 1.52
N ASN A 55 0.34 -2.15 0.58
CA ASN A 55 -0.65 -1.92 -0.48
C ASN A 55 -1.86 -2.86 -0.42
N GLY A 56 -1.78 -3.96 0.33
CA GLY A 56 -2.76 -5.04 0.32
C GLY A 56 -2.47 -6.12 -0.72
N GLU A 57 -3.14 -7.26 -0.59
CA GLU A 57 -2.98 -8.41 -1.48
C GLU A 57 -3.94 -8.33 -2.67
N TRP A 58 -3.57 -7.54 -3.68
CA TRP A 58 -4.31 -7.44 -4.93
C TRP A 58 -3.39 -7.54 -6.14
N HIS A 59 -3.93 -7.93 -7.31
CA HIS A 59 -3.15 -8.16 -8.52
C HIS A 59 -3.41 -7.11 -9.60
N VAL A 60 -4.62 -6.60 -9.69
CA VAL A 60 -5.04 -5.64 -10.72
C VAL A 60 -5.89 -4.55 -10.09
N LEU A 61 -5.60 -3.30 -10.41
CA LEU A 61 -6.38 -2.14 -10.03
C LEU A 61 -7.04 -1.55 -11.28
N TYR A 62 -8.36 -1.58 -11.33
CA TYR A 62 -9.16 -0.87 -12.33
C TYR A 62 -9.58 0.48 -11.76
N ARG A 63 -9.32 1.55 -12.49
CA ARG A 63 -9.70 2.91 -12.12
C ARG A 63 -10.84 3.43 -12.96
N ASN A 64 -11.67 4.31 -12.39
CA ASN A 64 -12.77 4.99 -13.07
C ASN A 64 -13.74 4.01 -13.77
N VAL A 65 -14.04 2.89 -13.11
CA VAL A 65 -14.96 1.87 -13.61
C VAL A 65 -16.41 2.27 -13.31
N ASN A 66 -17.30 2.02 -14.27
CA ASN A 66 -18.74 2.15 -14.06
C ASN A 66 -19.35 0.85 -13.51
N GLU A 67 -20.64 0.88 -13.16
CA GLU A 67 -21.33 -0.27 -12.58
C GLU A 67 -21.38 -1.51 -13.50
N GLU A 68 -21.46 -1.31 -14.81
CA GLU A 68 -21.49 -2.39 -15.78
C GLU A 68 -20.13 -3.09 -15.83
N GLN A 69 -19.06 -2.31 -15.86
CA GLN A 69 -17.69 -2.81 -15.81
C GLN A 69 -17.41 -3.54 -14.50
N VAL A 70 -17.88 -3.01 -13.37
CA VAL A 70 -17.76 -3.69 -12.07
C VAL A 70 -18.46 -5.05 -12.10
N ARG A 71 -19.68 -5.12 -12.68
CA ARG A 71 -20.40 -6.38 -12.81
C ARG A 71 -19.66 -7.37 -13.72
N ALA A 72 -19.10 -6.89 -14.83
CA ALA A 72 -18.32 -7.72 -15.74
C ALA A 72 -17.08 -8.29 -15.06
N ILE A 73 -16.32 -7.45 -14.34
CA ILE A 73 -15.13 -7.88 -13.57
C ILE A 73 -15.49 -8.92 -12.51
N LYS A 74 -16.55 -8.68 -11.73
CA LYS A 74 -16.99 -9.63 -10.68
C LYS A 74 -17.46 -10.98 -11.23
N ASN A 75 -18.00 -11.00 -12.45
CA ASN A 75 -18.48 -12.22 -13.10
C ASN A 75 -17.42 -12.92 -13.93
N ASP A 76 -16.23 -12.35 -14.11
CA ASP A 76 -15.13 -12.99 -14.82
C ASP A 76 -14.62 -14.22 -14.06
N LYS A 77 -14.44 -15.34 -14.79
CA LYS A 77 -14.00 -16.62 -14.21
C LYS A 77 -12.61 -16.58 -13.57
N LEU A 78 -11.77 -15.63 -13.96
CA LEU A 78 -10.42 -15.43 -13.44
C LEU A 78 -10.42 -14.52 -12.21
N THR A 79 -11.50 -13.79 -11.96
CA THR A 79 -11.64 -12.93 -10.78
C THR A 79 -12.01 -13.77 -9.56
N LYS A 80 -11.06 -13.93 -8.67
CA LYS A 80 -11.24 -14.67 -7.42
C LYS A 80 -11.96 -13.84 -6.36
N ASN A 81 -11.59 -12.56 -6.27
CA ASN A 81 -12.18 -11.59 -5.34
C ASN A 81 -12.10 -10.19 -5.96
N ALA A 82 -13.08 -9.35 -5.69
CA ALA A 82 -13.11 -7.96 -6.14
C ALA A 82 -13.48 -7.05 -4.97
N ILE A 83 -12.59 -6.12 -4.68
CA ILE A 83 -12.75 -5.10 -3.64
C ILE A 83 -13.13 -3.79 -4.31
N LEU A 84 -14.13 -3.12 -3.79
CA LEU A 84 -14.56 -1.83 -4.30
C LEU A 84 -14.12 -0.72 -3.34
N SER A 85 -13.57 0.34 -3.94
CA SER A 85 -13.35 1.59 -3.23
C SER A 85 -13.87 2.76 -4.06
N ARG A 86 -14.27 3.83 -3.39
CA ARG A 86 -14.73 5.06 -4.00
C ARG A 86 -14.04 6.25 -3.35
N ASP A 87 -13.44 7.08 -4.17
CA ASP A 87 -12.94 8.38 -3.73
C ASP A 87 -14.16 9.30 -3.55
N VAL A 88 -14.41 9.71 -2.32
CA VAL A 88 -15.58 10.53 -1.97
C VAL A 88 -15.27 12.00 -2.22
N GLY A 89 -14.06 12.42 -1.88
CA GLY A 89 -13.59 13.79 -2.09
C GLY A 89 -12.68 14.28 -0.98
N TYR A 90 -12.55 15.57 -0.90
CA TYR A 90 -11.71 16.27 0.07
C TYR A 90 -12.55 17.17 0.95
N SER A 91 -12.06 17.42 2.15
CA SER A 91 -12.63 18.41 3.07
C SER A 91 -11.50 19.12 3.81
N ILE A 92 -11.74 20.35 4.23
CA ILE A 92 -10.88 21.03 5.20
C ILE A 92 -11.15 20.43 6.57
N LEU A 93 -10.10 20.12 7.30
CA LEU A 93 -10.22 19.66 8.68
C LEU A 93 -10.20 20.87 9.59
N GLU A 94 -11.31 21.11 10.27
CA GLU A 94 -11.44 22.22 11.21
C GLU A 94 -10.43 22.08 12.36
N GLY A 95 -9.78 23.17 12.73
CA GLY A 95 -8.76 23.19 13.77
C GLY A 95 -7.37 22.66 13.35
N SER A 96 -7.20 22.18 12.11
CA SER A 96 -5.89 21.74 11.63
C SER A 96 -4.84 22.85 11.68
N GLN A 97 -3.70 22.54 12.31
CA GLN A 97 -2.54 23.43 12.38
C GLN A 97 -1.54 23.21 11.23
N ASN A 98 -1.77 22.23 10.37
CA ASN A 98 -0.87 21.89 9.29
C ASN A 98 -1.22 22.63 8.00
N LYS A 99 -0.57 23.76 7.79
CA LYS A 99 -0.76 24.58 6.59
C LYS A 99 -0.30 23.91 5.28
N ASN A 100 0.60 22.94 5.38
CA ASN A 100 1.13 22.21 4.22
C ASN A 100 0.24 21.04 3.78
N ARG A 101 -0.74 20.66 4.62
CA ARG A 101 -1.73 19.61 4.33
C ARG A 101 -3.10 20.04 4.88
N PRO A 102 -3.73 21.04 4.27
CA PRO A 102 -4.97 21.62 4.80
C PRO A 102 -6.20 20.74 4.57
N TYR A 103 -6.10 19.76 3.66
CA TYR A 103 -7.20 18.88 3.28
C TYR A 103 -7.04 17.48 3.84
N ILE A 104 -8.17 16.91 4.25
CA ILE A 104 -8.32 15.47 4.45
C ILE A 104 -8.95 14.87 3.21
N PHE A 105 -8.54 13.64 2.87
CA PHE A 105 -9.11 12.85 1.80
C PHE A 105 -10.05 11.79 2.37
N ILE A 106 -11.26 11.72 1.80
CA ILE A 106 -12.31 10.82 2.25
C ILE A 106 -12.48 9.74 1.20
N LYS A 107 -12.31 8.50 1.64
CA LYS A 107 -12.43 7.30 0.80
C LYS A 107 -13.40 6.31 1.43
N ALA A 108 -14.27 5.76 0.62
CA ALA A 108 -15.17 4.70 1.04
C ALA A 108 -14.69 3.35 0.50
N TYR A 109 -14.90 2.31 1.29
CA TYR A 109 -14.62 0.93 0.94
C TYR A 109 -15.87 0.08 1.13
N ASP A 110 -16.02 -0.97 0.34
CA ASP A 110 -17.01 -2.01 0.64
C ASP A 110 -16.54 -2.87 1.84
N LYS A 111 -17.42 -3.74 2.33
CA LYS A 111 -17.12 -4.59 3.50
C LYS A 111 -15.90 -5.51 3.27
N GLU A 112 -15.72 -5.97 2.05
CA GLU A 112 -14.56 -6.80 1.68
C GLU A 112 -13.29 -5.95 1.61
N GLY A 113 -13.39 -4.69 1.17
CA GLY A 113 -12.29 -3.74 1.18
C GLY A 113 -11.79 -3.46 2.60
N LEU A 114 -12.68 -3.17 3.52
CA LEU A 114 -12.30 -2.91 4.91
C LEU A 114 -11.59 -4.09 5.59
N LYS A 115 -11.85 -5.33 5.15
CA LYS A 115 -11.20 -6.54 5.69
C LYS A 115 -9.86 -6.86 5.05
N ASN A 116 -9.69 -6.54 3.76
CA ASN A 116 -8.58 -7.02 2.96
C ASN A 116 -7.55 -5.92 2.62
N TYR A 117 -7.88 -4.64 2.81
CA TYR A 117 -6.90 -3.58 2.78
C TYR A 117 -6.08 -3.57 4.08
N PRO A 118 -4.81 -3.14 4.03
CA PRO A 118 -3.95 -3.06 5.21
C PRO A 118 -4.36 -1.87 6.10
N ILE A 119 -5.59 -1.89 6.58
CA ILE A 119 -6.15 -0.91 7.52
C ILE A 119 -6.25 -1.60 8.87
N GLU A 120 -5.38 -1.19 9.79
CA GLU A 120 -5.39 -1.67 11.17
C GLU A 120 -6.08 -0.64 12.06
N LEU A 121 -7.09 -1.07 12.78
CA LEU A 121 -7.74 -0.25 13.80
C LEU A 121 -6.90 -0.30 15.08
N LYS A 122 -6.53 0.88 15.58
CA LYS A 122 -5.89 1.04 16.88
C LYS A 122 -6.93 1.03 17.99
N GLU A 123 -8.09 1.62 17.74
CA GLU A 123 -9.19 1.74 18.67
C GLU A 123 -10.54 1.78 17.94
N GLY A 124 -11.60 1.25 18.56
CA GLY A 124 -12.96 1.31 18.04
C GLY A 124 -13.32 0.19 17.08
N ARG A 125 -14.11 0.51 16.08
CA ARG A 125 -14.60 -0.42 15.06
C ARG A 125 -14.65 0.18 13.65
N PHE A 126 -14.81 -0.64 12.64
CA PHE A 126 -15.10 -0.16 11.29
C PHE A 126 -16.52 0.42 11.16
N PRO A 127 -16.73 1.36 10.21
CA PRO A 127 -18.04 1.92 9.93
C PRO A 127 -19.04 0.84 9.48
N GLU A 128 -20.24 0.90 10.02
CA GLU A 128 -21.37 0.06 9.63
C GLU A 128 -22.47 0.86 8.94
N ARG A 129 -22.50 2.17 9.16
CA ARG A 129 -23.47 3.11 8.59
C ARG A 129 -22.78 4.16 7.74
N SER A 130 -23.54 4.79 6.88
CA SER A 130 -23.02 5.82 5.96
C SER A 130 -22.65 7.15 6.61
N ASP A 131 -23.05 7.36 7.86
CA ASP A 131 -22.75 8.51 8.70
C ASP A 131 -21.64 8.25 9.72
N GLU A 132 -20.94 7.13 9.58
CA GLU A 132 -19.80 6.76 10.42
C GLU A 132 -18.50 6.85 9.65
N ILE A 133 -17.41 7.20 10.35
CA ILE A 133 -16.08 7.33 9.77
C ILE A 133 -15.00 6.79 10.72
N VAL A 134 -13.93 6.27 10.12
CA VAL A 134 -12.66 6.01 10.81
C VAL A 134 -11.68 7.10 10.40
N ILE A 135 -10.96 7.66 11.36
CA ILE A 135 -9.94 8.68 11.12
C ILE A 135 -8.55 8.08 11.34
N SER A 136 -7.62 8.40 10.45
CA SER A 136 -6.24 7.92 10.61
C SER A 136 -5.52 8.65 11.75
N GLU A 137 -4.81 7.93 12.60
CA GLU A 137 -3.93 8.49 13.63
C GLU A 137 -2.92 9.49 13.04
N ALA A 138 -2.46 9.26 11.82
CA ALA A 138 -1.57 10.18 11.11
C ALA A 138 -2.23 11.55 10.84
N ILE A 139 -3.55 11.61 10.68
CA ILE A 139 -4.28 12.88 10.55
C ILE A 139 -4.26 13.60 11.89
N LEU A 140 -4.56 12.91 12.99
CA LEU A 140 -4.58 13.51 14.33
C LEU A 140 -3.20 14.11 14.69
N SER A 141 -2.13 13.34 14.49
CA SER A 141 -0.77 13.78 14.78
C SER A 141 -0.28 14.89 13.86
N ASN A 142 -0.52 14.80 12.55
CA ASN A 142 -0.07 15.78 11.56
C ASN A 142 -0.84 17.11 11.65
N ALA A 143 -2.14 17.06 11.86
CA ALA A 143 -2.98 18.23 12.01
C ALA A 143 -2.95 18.84 13.42
N LYS A 144 -2.40 18.11 14.40
CA LYS A 144 -2.40 18.44 15.84
C LYS A 144 -3.80 18.72 16.36
N VAL A 145 -4.72 17.82 16.05
CA VAL A 145 -6.12 17.84 16.50
C VAL A 145 -6.37 16.64 17.42
N GLU A 146 -7.28 16.82 18.37
CA GLU A 146 -7.63 15.79 19.36
C GLU A 146 -9.08 15.37 19.16
N TYR A 147 -9.30 14.49 18.18
CA TYR A 147 -10.60 13.84 18.00
C TYR A 147 -10.63 12.47 18.72
N LYS A 148 -11.83 12.12 19.21
CA LYS A 148 -12.08 10.87 19.93
C LYS A 148 -13.22 10.11 19.30
N ILE A 149 -13.31 8.82 19.60
CA ILE A 149 -14.46 8.01 19.24
C ILE A 149 -15.72 8.61 19.88
N GLY A 150 -16.77 8.79 19.07
CA GLY A 150 -18.02 9.44 19.44
C GLY A 150 -18.10 10.92 19.03
N ASP A 151 -17.00 11.56 18.69
CA ASP A 151 -17.02 12.93 18.18
C ASP A 151 -17.67 13.00 16.80
N VAL A 152 -18.32 14.12 16.52
CA VAL A 152 -18.97 14.37 15.23
C VAL A 152 -18.16 15.37 14.43
N LEU A 153 -17.80 14.98 13.21
CA LEU A 153 -17.12 15.82 12.23
C LEU A 153 -18.13 16.34 11.22
N LYS A 154 -18.30 17.62 11.11
CA LYS A 154 -19.04 18.25 10.02
C LYS A 154 -18.05 18.53 8.88
N LEU A 155 -18.20 17.82 7.78
CA LEU A 155 -17.27 17.91 6.64
C LEU A 155 -17.99 18.51 5.43
N GLU A 156 -17.42 19.58 4.89
CA GLU A 156 -17.82 20.13 3.59
C GLU A 156 -16.99 19.45 2.53
N ILE A 157 -17.62 18.55 1.79
CA ILE A 157 -16.96 17.63 0.86
C ILE A 157 -17.02 18.18 -0.56
N GLY A 158 -15.91 18.17 -1.23
CA GLY A 158 -15.77 18.59 -2.61
C GLY A 158 -14.49 18.10 -3.27
N GLN A 159 -14.12 18.73 -4.37
CA GLN A 159 -12.93 18.38 -5.15
C GLN A 159 -11.93 19.52 -5.11
N ARG A 160 -10.64 19.18 -5.21
CA ARG A 160 -9.53 20.12 -5.31
C ARG A 160 -9.34 20.53 -6.76
N TYR A 161 -9.17 21.82 -7.04
CA TYR A 161 -8.87 22.33 -8.37
C TYR A 161 -7.69 23.28 -8.33
N PRO A 162 -6.82 23.27 -9.37
CA PRO A 162 -5.74 24.22 -9.48
C PRO A 162 -6.28 25.62 -9.82
N ARG A 163 -5.60 26.67 -9.33
CA ARG A 163 -5.83 28.07 -9.74
C ARG A 163 -4.98 28.44 -10.96
N LEU A 164 -3.92 27.70 -11.22
CA LEU A 164 -2.94 27.94 -12.28
C LEU A 164 -3.33 27.18 -13.54
N GLU A 165 -3.42 27.85 -14.68
CA GLU A 165 -3.85 27.29 -15.97
C GLU A 165 -2.96 26.14 -16.48
N ASN A 166 -1.67 26.16 -16.14
CA ASN A 166 -0.70 25.13 -16.56
C ASN A 166 -0.97 23.73 -15.97
N TYR A 167 -1.85 23.59 -14.97
CA TYR A 167 -2.26 22.31 -14.39
C TYR A 167 -3.51 21.70 -15.05
N GLY A 168 -4.15 22.44 -15.97
CA GLY A 168 -5.37 22.03 -16.63
C GLY A 168 -6.63 22.27 -15.79
N PRO A 169 -7.84 22.07 -16.38
CA PRO A 169 -9.11 22.40 -15.75
C PRO A 169 -9.70 21.29 -14.87
N GLY A 170 -9.04 20.14 -14.77
CA GLY A 170 -9.56 18.97 -14.07
C GLY A 170 -9.34 19.00 -12.56
N PRO A 171 -10.07 18.17 -11.79
CA PRO A 171 -9.83 18.02 -10.38
C PRO A 171 -8.48 17.35 -10.10
N LEU A 172 -7.87 17.72 -8.97
CA LEU A 172 -6.62 17.14 -8.49
C LEU A 172 -6.90 15.90 -7.65
N ASP A 173 -6.27 14.81 -7.98
CA ASP A 173 -6.35 13.58 -7.20
C ASP A 173 -5.24 13.49 -6.13
N GLN A 174 -5.15 12.34 -5.45
CA GLN A 174 -4.17 12.08 -4.38
C GLN A 174 -2.71 12.03 -4.87
N THR A 175 -2.46 11.93 -6.18
CA THR A 175 -1.10 11.90 -6.73
C THR A 175 -0.49 13.30 -6.80
N TRP A 176 -1.33 14.33 -6.74
CA TRP A 176 -0.90 15.72 -6.74
C TRP A 176 -0.59 16.23 -5.33
N SER A 177 0.64 16.69 -5.13
CA SER A 177 1.00 17.45 -3.93
C SER A 177 0.21 18.74 -3.86
N LEU A 178 0.19 19.39 -2.68
CA LEU A 178 -0.38 20.72 -2.55
C LEU A 178 0.34 21.69 -3.50
N ILE A 179 -0.42 22.38 -4.35
CA ILE A 179 0.13 23.35 -5.29
C ILE A 179 0.35 24.68 -4.54
N THR A 180 1.61 25.08 -4.45
CA THR A 180 2.00 26.33 -3.78
C THR A 180 3.01 27.09 -4.62
N ASP A 181 2.99 28.43 -4.50
CA ASP A 181 4.01 29.32 -5.03
C ASP A 181 4.40 30.40 -3.97
N GLU A 182 5.08 31.44 -4.39
CA GLU A 182 5.47 32.56 -3.54
C GLU A 182 4.27 33.33 -2.95
N ASN A 183 3.09 33.25 -3.57
CA ASN A 183 1.85 33.86 -3.13
C ASN A 183 1.00 32.94 -2.23
N GLY A 184 1.47 31.72 -1.99
CA GLY A 184 0.81 30.73 -1.12
C GLY A 184 0.14 29.59 -1.88
N VAL A 185 -1.00 29.10 -1.37
CA VAL A 185 -1.72 27.96 -1.94
C VAL A 185 -2.41 28.35 -3.25
N GLN A 186 -2.05 27.66 -4.32
CA GLN A 186 -2.55 27.87 -5.69
C GLN A 186 -3.57 26.82 -6.12
N GLU A 187 -4.39 26.39 -5.19
CA GLU A 187 -5.54 25.53 -5.44
C GLU A 187 -6.73 25.95 -4.56
N TYR A 188 -7.89 25.45 -4.88
CA TYR A 188 -9.10 25.67 -4.09
C TYR A 188 -9.93 24.40 -3.99
N LEU A 189 -10.71 24.32 -2.91
CA LEU A 189 -11.66 23.26 -2.68
C LEU A 189 -13.05 23.74 -3.08
N THR A 190 -13.75 22.97 -3.91
CA THR A 190 -15.19 23.17 -4.12
C THR A 190 -15.96 22.62 -2.92
N SER A 191 -17.16 23.15 -2.65
CA SER A 191 -18.09 22.55 -1.69
C SER A 191 -19.27 21.99 -2.48
N GLU A 192 -19.35 20.66 -2.58
CA GLU A 192 -20.44 20.00 -3.29
C GLU A 192 -21.59 19.67 -2.35
N TYR A 193 -21.27 19.19 -1.15
CA TYR A 193 -22.25 18.93 -0.10
C TYR A 193 -21.60 18.91 1.28
N SER A 194 -22.43 19.10 2.33
CA SER A 194 -22.01 18.98 3.72
C SER A 194 -22.62 17.73 4.35
N LYS A 195 -21.82 17.02 5.14
CA LYS A 195 -22.28 15.84 5.87
C LYS A 195 -21.60 15.74 7.23
N GLU A 196 -22.37 15.29 8.21
CA GLU A 196 -21.88 14.98 9.53
C GLU A 196 -21.52 13.49 9.61
N TYR A 197 -20.37 13.21 10.21
CA TYR A 197 -19.87 11.86 10.44
C TYR A 197 -19.51 11.68 11.89
N THR A 198 -19.93 10.56 12.47
CA THR A 198 -19.50 10.14 13.79
C THR A 198 -18.22 9.31 13.68
N ILE A 199 -17.21 9.66 14.45
CA ILE A 199 -15.96 8.89 14.53
C ILE A 199 -16.24 7.61 15.31
N VAL A 200 -16.02 6.45 14.70
CA VAL A 200 -16.24 5.13 15.32
C VAL A 200 -14.97 4.31 15.47
N GLY A 201 -13.85 4.79 14.95
CA GLY A 201 -12.55 4.13 15.07
C GLY A 201 -11.39 5.06 14.67
N ILE A 202 -10.22 4.69 15.14
CA ILE A 202 -8.92 5.35 14.89
C ILE A 202 -7.91 4.28 14.47
#